data_78850688bbc99afdf92867c8d69dc458
#
_entry.id   78850688bbc99afdf92867c8d69dc458
#
_cell.length_a   1.000
_cell.length_b   1.000
_cell.length_c   1.000
_cell.angle_alpha   90.00
_cell.angle_beta   90.00
_cell.angle_gamma   90.00
#
_symmetry.space_group_name_H-M   'P 1'
#
loop_
_entity.id
_entity.type
_entity.pdbx_description
1 polymer ?
#
loop_
_entity_poly.entity_id
_entity_poly.type
_entity_poly.pdbx_seq_one_letter_code
_entity_poly.pdbx_strand_id
1 'polypeptide(L)'
;DAKGLFHATIRDAWAPDGADGFVYSVDWDGKPIVRERVRWPITRREARAGLAHFIEHALPWFGPYQDAMSTRSTTLFHSGLSFALNVKLLHPREVIDAAVSAWQAGKVELASCEGFVRQILGWREFVRGVYWARMPGYGQINALDAHRPLPAWYWSGTTKMACLRHAIGQSLDTAYA
;
A
#
# COMPACT_ATOMS: atom_id res chain seq x y z
N ASP A 1 -1.76 7.05 -31.71
CA ASP A 1 -1.78 5.58 -31.78
C ASP A 1 -1.36 4.99 -30.45
N ALA A 2 -2.34 4.72 -29.60
CA ALA A 2 -2.14 4.06 -28.33
C ALA A 2 -1.94 2.54 -28.58
N LYS A 3 -0.75 2.13 -28.88
CA LYS A 3 -0.36 0.72 -28.97
C LYS A 3 0.57 0.35 -27.81
N GLY A 4 0.02 0.35 -26.64
CA GLY A 4 0.65 -0.22 -25.46
C GLY A 4 -0.41 -0.91 -24.62
N LEU A 5 -0.99 -1.97 -25.14
CA LEU A 5 -1.82 -2.86 -24.34
C LEU A 5 -0.88 -3.66 -23.44
N PHE A 6 -0.97 -3.41 -22.15
CA PHE A 6 -0.40 -4.29 -21.15
C PHE A 6 -1.14 -5.63 -21.18
N HIS A 7 -0.49 -6.66 -21.67
CA HIS A 7 -0.94 -8.02 -21.47
C HIS A 7 -0.28 -8.56 -20.21
N ALA A 8 -0.95 -8.48 -19.09
CA ALA A 8 -0.56 -9.20 -17.89
C ALA A 8 -1.18 -10.59 -17.94
N THR A 9 -0.38 -11.62 -18.10
CA THR A 9 -0.83 -13.00 -17.95
C THR A 9 -0.52 -13.42 -16.52
N ILE A 10 -1.58 -13.58 -15.72
CA ILE A 10 -1.46 -14.13 -14.36
C ILE A 10 -1.30 -15.63 -14.51
N ARG A 11 -0.16 -16.16 -14.14
CA ARG A 11 0.16 -17.59 -14.24
C ARG A 11 -0.01 -18.21 -12.86
N ASP A 12 -0.51 -18.31 -12.05
CA ASP A 12 -0.78 -19.02 -10.79
C ASP A 12 -1.48 -18.13 -9.79
N ALA A 13 -2.69 -18.54 -9.51
CA ALA A 13 -3.44 -18.06 -8.38
C ALA A 13 -2.81 -18.59 -7.09
N TRP A 14 -2.61 -17.71 -6.15
CA TRP A 14 -2.35 -17.91 -4.73
C TRP A 14 -2.07 -19.35 -4.30
N ALA A 15 -0.86 -19.62 -3.85
CA ALA A 15 -0.49 -20.89 -3.24
C ALA A 15 -1.05 -20.94 -1.81
N PRO A 16 -1.87 -21.95 -1.46
CA PRO A 16 -2.53 -22.03 -0.16
C PRO A 16 -1.61 -22.41 1.01
N ASP A 17 -0.35 -22.62 0.77
CA ASP A 17 0.65 -23.12 1.72
C ASP A 17 1.53 -22.03 2.37
N GLY A 18 1.13 -20.78 2.31
CA GLY A 18 1.86 -19.69 2.94
C GLY A 18 3.11 -19.21 2.18
N ALA A 19 3.33 -19.69 0.98
CA ALA A 19 4.35 -19.15 0.10
C ALA A 19 3.87 -17.80 -0.46
N ASP A 20 4.58 -16.79 -0.11
CA ASP A 20 4.27 -15.39 -0.29
C ASP A 20 4.12 -14.96 -1.75
N GLY A 21 2.91 -14.65 -2.21
CA GLY A 21 2.66 -13.77 -3.33
C GLY A 21 2.35 -14.43 -4.68
N PHE A 22 2.00 -13.57 -5.63
CA PHE A 22 1.61 -13.92 -6.99
C PHE A 22 2.78 -13.82 -7.95
N VAL A 23 2.87 -14.74 -8.91
CA VAL A 23 3.74 -14.62 -10.07
C VAL A 23 2.93 -14.03 -11.22
N TYR A 24 3.40 -12.95 -11.79
CA TYR A 24 2.86 -12.43 -13.03
C TYR A 24 3.98 -12.13 -14.03
N SER A 25 3.69 -12.32 -15.28
CA SER A 25 4.52 -11.86 -16.38
C SER A 25 3.84 -10.70 -17.09
N VAL A 26 4.59 -9.67 -17.38
CA VAL A 26 4.14 -8.54 -18.18
C VAL A 26 4.95 -8.53 -19.45
N ASP A 27 4.29 -8.57 -20.58
CA ASP A 27 4.93 -8.40 -21.87
C ASP A 27 4.97 -6.91 -22.24
N TRP A 28 6.17 -6.42 -22.45
CA TRP A 28 6.39 -5.10 -23.02
C TRP A 28 7.16 -5.25 -24.33
N ASP A 29 6.60 -4.80 -25.42
CA ASP A 29 7.19 -4.96 -26.77
C ASP A 29 7.60 -6.41 -27.10
N GLY A 30 6.78 -7.38 -26.69
CA GLY A 30 7.04 -8.81 -26.95
C GLY A 30 8.18 -9.40 -26.13
N LYS A 31 8.67 -8.69 -25.12
CA LYS A 31 9.68 -9.22 -24.17
C LYS A 31 9.02 -9.51 -22.84
N PRO A 32 8.98 -10.75 -22.40
CA PRO A 32 8.44 -11.09 -21.09
C PRO A 32 9.29 -10.48 -19.99
N ILE A 33 8.68 -9.65 -19.14
CA ILE A 33 9.28 -9.24 -17.87
C ILE A 33 8.74 -10.16 -16.80
N VAL A 34 9.53 -11.13 -16.38
CA VAL A 34 9.17 -12.01 -15.27
C VAL A 34 9.45 -11.27 -13.96
N ARG A 35 8.41 -11.08 -13.16
CA ARG A 35 8.52 -10.61 -11.78
C ARG A 35 8.11 -11.74 -10.86
N GLU A 36 9.00 -12.17 -10.00
CA GLU A 36 8.85 -13.44 -9.32
C GLU A 36 7.83 -13.47 -8.18
N ARG A 37 7.41 -12.38 -7.59
CA ARG A 37 6.35 -12.40 -6.55
C ARG A 37 5.78 -11.02 -6.29
N VAL A 38 4.47 -10.90 -6.35
CA VAL A 38 3.73 -9.75 -5.82
C VAL A 38 2.98 -10.17 -4.57
N ARG A 39 3.33 -9.57 -3.45
CA ARG A 39 2.67 -9.83 -2.15
C ARG A 39 1.32 -9.12 -2.02
N TRP A 40 0.86 -8.48 -3.08
CA TRP A 40 -0.34 -7.65 -3.03
C TRP A 40 -1.54 -8.39 -3.60
N PRO A 41 -2.72 -8.24 -2.97
CA PRO A 41 -3.93 -8.87 -3.46
C PRO A 41 -4.30 -8.32 -4.84
N ILE A 42 -4.55 -9.20 -5.79
CA ILE A 42 -5.01 -8.86 -7.14
C ILE A 42 -6.49 -9.15 -7.35
N THR A 43 -7.11 -9.86 -6.43
CA THR A 43 -8.55 -10.13 -6.42
C THR A 43 -9.21 -9.58 -5.16
N ARG A 44 -10.52 -9.32 -5.24
CA ARG A 44 -11.29 -8.91 -4.08
C ARG A 44 -11.28 -9.97 -2.97
N ARG A 45 -11.29 -11.25 -3.32
CA ARG A 45 -11.22 -12.35 -2.35
C ARG A 45 -9.93 -12.28 -1.53
N GLU A 46 -8.81 -12.08 -2.16
CA GLU A 46 -7.50 -11.94 -1.51
C GLU A 46 -7.39 -10.66 -0.69
N ALA A 47 -7.92 -9.56 -1.21
CA ALA A 47 -7.98 -8.30 -0.46
C ALA A 47 -8.80 -8.45 0.84
N ARG A 48 -9.91 -9.19 0.80
CA ARG A 48 -10.71 -9.50 2.00
C ARG A 48 -9.99 -10.45 2.94
N ALA A 49 -9.24 -11.42 2.42
CA ALA A 49 -8.40 -12.29 3.26
C ALA A 49 -7.30 -11.48 3.95
N GLY A 50 -6.65 -10.54 3.24
CA GLY A 50 -5.69 -9.60 3.84
C GLY A 50 -6.31 -8.72 4.92
N LEU A 51 -7.53 -8.21 4.70
CA LEU A 51 -8.28 -7.47 5.71
C LEU A 51 -8.55 -8.33 6.95
N ALA A 52 -9.02 -9.57 6.77
CA ALA A 52 -9.29 -10.47 7.89
C ALA A 52 -8.01 -10.77 8.68
N HIS A 53 -6.90 -11.03 8.00
CA HIS A 53 -5.59 -11.23 8.62
C HIS A 53 -5.14 -10.01 9.44
N PHE A 54 -5.26 -8.80 8.88
CA PHE A 54 -4.94 -7.56 9.58
C PHE A 54 -5.77 -7.41 10.86
N ILE A 55 -7.10 -7.58 10.76
CA ILE A 55 -8.02 -7.47 11.91
C ILE A 55 -7.65 -8.44 13.02
N GLU A 56 -7.28 -9.65 12.67
CA GLU A 56 -6.97 -10.72 13.65
C GLU A 56 -5.59 -10.57 14.28
N HIS A 57 -4.57 -10.24 13.48
CA HIS A 57 -3.18 -10.36 13.92
C HIS A 57 -2.46 -9.04 14.16
N ALA A 58 -2.80 -7.98 13.44
CA ALA A 58 -2.08 -6.71 13.52
C ALA A 58 -2.89 -5.59 14.20
N LEU A 59 -4.18 -5.51 13.96
CA LEU A 59 -5.01 -4.46 14.54
C LEU A 59 -4.97 -4.40 16.09
N PRO A 60 -4.92 -5.52 16.84
CA PRO A 60 -4.77 -5.46 18.30
C PRO A 60 -3.53 -4.69 18.78
N TRP A 61 -2.48 -4.69 17.98
CA TRP A 61 -1.21 -4.03 18.27
C TRP A 61 -1.05 -2.67 17.59
N PHE A 62 -1.99 -2.30 16.74
CA PHE A 62 -1.90 -1.08 15.94
C PHE A 62 -1.79 0.18 16.79
N GLY A 63 -2.63 0.33 17.81
CA GLY A 63 -2.63 1.52 18.66
C GLY A 63 -1.28 1.80 19.31
N PRO A 64 -0.69 0.83 20.05
CA PRO A 64 0.61 1.01 20.69
C PRO A 64 1.78 1.22 19.72
N TYR A 65 1.70 0.68 18.50
CA TYR A 65 2.85 0.59 17.58
C TYR A 65 2.65 1.28 16.23
N GLN A 66 1.58 2.07 16.03
CA GLN A 66 1.30 2.70 14.73
C GLN A 66 2.43 3.63 14.24
N ASP A 67 3.18 4.24 15.15
CA ASP A 67 4.29 5.14 14.85
C ASP A 67 5.67 4.49 15.11
N ALA A 68 5.69 3.19 15.42
CA ALA A 68 6.93 2.49 15.68
C ALA A 68 7.74 2.28 14.39
N MET A 69 9.06 2.39 14.51
CA MET A 69 10.00 2.08 13.43
C MET A 69 10.93 0.95 13.86
N SER A 70 11.25 0.04 12.95
CA SER A 70 12.14 -1.07 13.22
C SER A 70 12.94 -1.44 11.97
N THR A 71 14.21 -1.80 12.16
CA THR A 71 15.04 -2.39 11.11
C THR A 71 14.80 -3.90 10.94
N ARG A 72 14.00 -4.52 11.81
CA ARG A 72 13.71 -5.96 11.80
C ARG A 72 12.47 -6.32 10.98
N SER A 73 11.62 -5.34 10.72
CA SER A 73 10.38 -5.54 9.95
C SER A 73 10.07 -4.28 9.14
N THR A 74 9.67 -4.45 7.91
CA THR A 74 9.25 -3.37 7.01
C THR A 74 7.76 -3.05 7.16
N THR A 75 6.98 -3.93 7.76
CA THR A 75 5.52 -3.78 7.86
C THR A 75 5.03 -3.61 9.29
N LEU A 76 5.76 -4.12 10.29
CA LEU A 76 5.31 -4.13 11.69
C LEU A 76 3.83 -4.56 11.79
N PHE A 77 3.01 -3.69 12.39
CA PHE A 77 1.58 -3.90 12.55
C PHE A 77 0.72 -3.07 11.59
N HIS A 78 1.34 -2.53 10.52
CA HIS A 78 0.61 -1.78 9.49
C HIS A 78 -0.27 -2.71 8.66
N SER A 79 -1.37 -2.15 8.15
CA SER A 79 -2.42 -2.96 7.52
C SER A 79 -2.05 -3.50 6.13
N GLY A 80 -1.16 -2.82 5.40
CA GLY A 80 -0.87 -3.15 4.00
C GLY A 80 -2.07 -3.02 3.05
N LEU A 81 -3.17 -2.39 3.48
CA LEU A 81 -4.43 -2.34 2.71
C LEU A 81 -4.51 -1.16 1.73
N SER A 82 -3.54 -0.25 1.73
CA SER A 82 -3.60 0.96 0.89
C SER A 82 -3.71 0.64 -0.60
N PHE A 83 -2.98 -0.36 -1.09
CA PHE A 83 -3.08 -0.82 -2.47
C PHE A 83 -4.52 -1.26 -2.80
N ALA A 84 -5.07 -2.18 -2.01
CA ALA A 84 -6.42 -2.72 -2.23
C ALA A 84 -7.51 -1.63 -2.17
N LEU A 85 -7.35 -0.63 -1.30
CA LEU A 85 -8.22 0.53 -1.24
C LEU A 85 -8.07 1.44 -2.47
N ASN A 86 -6.85 1.65 -2.94
CA ASN A 86 -6.58 2.53 -4.09
C ASN A 86 -7.10 1.95 -5.41
N VAL A 87 -6.94 0.65 -5.63
CA VAL A 87 -7.45 -0.03 -6.82
C VAL A 87 -8.91 -0.50 -6.69
N LYS A 88 -9.60 -0.15 -5.59
CA LYS A 88 -11.02 -0.43 -5.33
C LYS A 88 -11.35 -1.92 -5.12
N LEU A 89 -10.39 -2.74 -4.77
CA LEU A 89 -10.63 -4.11 -4.32
C LEU A 89 -11.33 -4.15 -2.95
N LEU A 90 -11.08 -3.15 -2.11
CA LEU A 90 -11.78 -2.92 -0.84
C LEU A 90 -12.45 -1.55 -0.84
N HIS A 91 -13.63 -1.48 -0.26
CA HIS A 91 -14.27 -0.20 0.01
C HIS A 91 -13.85 0.32 1.39
N PRO A 92 -13.54 1.63 1.57
CA PRO A 92 -13.12 2.16 2.86
C PRO A 92 -14.09 1.83 4.01
N ARG A 93 -15.40 1.89 3.73
CA ARG A 93 -16.42 1.60 4.73
C ARG A 93 -16.35 0.15 5.24
N GLU A 94 -16.18 -0.83 4.36
CA GLU A 94 -16.09 -2.23 4.81
C GLU A 94 -14.87 -2.49 5.70
N VAL A 95 -13.77 -1.75 5.45
CA VAL A 95 -12.54 -1.83 6.26
C VAL A 95 -12.78 -1.21 7.65
N ILE A 96 -13.46 -0.05 7.69
CA ILE A 96 -13.84 0.61 8.94
C ILE A 96 -14.82 -0.26 9.72
N ASP A 97 -15.86 -0.76 9.07
CA ASP A 97 -16.89 -1.60 9.70
C ASP A 97 -16.28 -2.89 10.31
N ALA A 98 -15.26 -3.48 9.64
CA ALA A 98 -14.54 -4.63 10.17
C ALA A 98 -13.75 -4.29 11.45
N ALA A 99 -13.05 -3.16 11.47
CA ALA A 99 -12.30 -2.71 12.65
C ALA A 99 -13.24 -2.38 13.84
N VAL A 100 -14.33 -1.67 13.56
CA VAL A 100 -15.35 -1.33 14.56
C VAL A 100 -16.01 -2.59 15.13
N SER A 101 -16.34 -3.55 14.26
CA SER A 101 -16.92 -4.83 14.71
C SER A 101 -15.98 -5.62 15.62
N ALA A 102 -14.67 -5.60 15.31
CA ALA A 102 -13.67 -6.26 16.15
C ALA A 102 -13.56 -5.59 17.54
N TRP A 103 -13.62 -4.26 17.60
CA TRP A 103 -13.69 -3.53 18.86
C TRP A 103 -14.97 -3.83 19.65
N GLN A 104 -16.12 -3.76 19.02
CA GLN A 104 -17.41 -4.08 19.65
C GLN A 104 -17.48 -5.51 20.20
N ALA A 105 -16.77 -6.43 19.53
CA ALA A 105 -16.64 -7.82 20.00
C ALA A 105 -15.59 -8.01 21.10
N GLY A 106 -14.97 -6.94 21.61
CA GLY A 106 -13.94 -7.01 22.65
C GLY A 106 -12.61 -7.63 22.23
N LYS A 107 -12.37 -7.77 20.93
CA LYS A 107 -11.13 -8.38 20.37
C LYS A 107 -9.99 -7.36 20.23
N VAL A 108 -10.32 -6.09 20.20
CA VAL A 108 -9.39 -4.98 19.95
C VAL A 108 -9.71 -3.82 20.87
N GLU A 109 -8.69 -3.21 21.44
CA GLU A 109 -8.83 -2.02 22.27
C GLU A 109 -9.29 -0.80 21.45
N LEU A 110 -10.02 0.12 22.10
CA LEU A 110 -10.51 1.34 21.45
C LEU A 110 -9.38 2.14 20.79
N ALA A 111 -8.23 2.27 21.45
CA ALA A 111 -7.08 3.02 20.92
C ALA A 111 -6.58 2.47 19.59
N SER A 112 -6.56 1.15 19.42
CA SER A 112 -6.18 0.51 18.15
C SER A 112 -7.23 0.71 17.06
N CYS A 113 -8.50 0.53 17.40
CA CYS A 113 -9.60 0.74 16.47
C CYS A 113 -9.66 2.21 16.01
N GLU A 114 -9.66 3.14 16.95
CA GLU A 114 -9.74 4.58 16.69
C GLU A 114 -8.54 5.07 15.89
N GLY A 115 -7.33 4.69 16.30
CA GLY A 115 -6.10 5.05 15.59
C GLY A 115 -6.13 4.58 14.15
N PHE A 116 -6.58 3.36 13.88
CA PHE A 116 -6.70 2.83 12.53
C PHE A 116 -7.80 3.53 11.70
N VAL A 117 -8.98 3.71 12.27
CA VAL A 117 -10.11 4.38 11.60
C VAL A 117 -9.73 5.81 11.21
N ARG A 118 -8.98 6.53 12.04
CA ARG A 118 -8.46 7.87 11.73
C ARG A 118 -7.54 7.91 10.53
N GLN A 119 -6.76 6.86 10.27
CA GLN A 119 -5.91 6.82 9.07
C GLN A 119 -6.76 6.81 7.79
N ILE A 120 -7.94 6.22 7.84
CA ILE A 120 -8.84 6.18 6.68
C ILE A 120 -9.66 7.47 6.60
N LEU A 121 -10.37 7.85 7.65
CA LEU A 121 -11.23 9.03 7.65
C LEU A 121 -10.42 10.33 7.60
N GLY A 122 -9.37 10.45 8.40
CA GLY A 122 -8.56 11.65 8.49
C GLY A 122 -7.77 11.88 7.21
N TRP A 123 -6.87 10.99 6.89
CA TRP A 123 -5.97 11.21 5.74
C TRP A 123 -6.66 11.01 4.40
N ARG A 124 -7.34 9.91 4.24
CA ARG A 124 -7.91 9.52 2.95
C ARG A 124 -9.02 10.46 2.51
N GLU A 125 -9.96 10.78 3.38
CA GLU A 125 -11.05 11.69 3.07
C GLU A 125 -10.59 13.16 3.04
N PHE A 126 -9.59 13.54 3.83
CA PHE A 126 -8.96 14.85 3.73
C PHE A 126 -8.33 15.07 2.36
N VAL A 127 -7.50 14.14 1.90
CA VAL A 127 -6.88 14.21 0.56
C VAL A 127 -7.94 14.27 -0.54
N ARG A 128 -9.00 13.48 -0.42
CA ARG A 128 -10.14 13.51 -1.34
C ARG A 128 -10.83 14.88 -1.34
N GLY A 129 -11.05 15.46 -0.17
CA GLY A 129 -11.62 16.80 -0.03
C GLY A 129 -10.74 17.87 -0.70
N VAL A 130 -9.43 17.84 -0.47
CA VAL A 130 -8.48 18.75 -1.13
C VAL A 130 -8.52 18.59 -2.65
N TYR A 131 -8.55 17.35 -3.14
CA TYR A 131 -8.65 17.06 -4.57
C TYR A 131 -9.87 17.76 -5.19
N TRP A 132 -11.06 17.53 -4.63
CA TRP A 132 -12.30 18.10 -5.16
C TRP A 132 -12.37 19.63 -5.02
N ALA A 133 -11.79 20.18 -3.97
CA ALA A 133 -11.83 21.63 -3.70
C ALA A 133 -10.79 22.43 -4.51
N ARG A 134 -9.67 21.81 -4.89
CA ARG A 134 -8.50 22.54 -5.40
C ARG A 134 -8.05 22.16 -6.81
N MET A 135 -8.41 20.96 -7.31
CA MET A 135 -8.00 20.54 -8.65
C MET A 135 -8.84 21.26 -9.74
N PRO A 136 -8.30 21.48 -10.95
CA PRO A 136 -6.94 21.11 -11.40
C PRO A 136 -5.85 22.12 -11.00
N GLY A 137 -6.21 23.30 -10.52
CA GLY A 137 -5.25 24.39 -10.24
C GLY A 137 -4.18 24.01 -9.21
N TYR A 138 -4.51 23.14 -8.25
CA TYR A 138 -3.57 22.68 -7.22
C TYR A 138 -2.32 21.99 -7.79
N GLY A 139 -2.45 21.28 -8.90
CA GLY A 139 -1.32 20.63 -9.57
C GLY A 139 -0.28 21.59 -10.17
N GLN A 140 -0.62 22.88 -10.28
CA GLN A 140 0.28 23.93 -10.77
C GLN A 140 0.97 24.72 -9.65
N ILE A 141 0.63 24.45 -8.39
CA ILE A 141 1.20 25.16 -7.26
C ILE A 141 2.61 24.63 -6.96
N ASN A 142 3.58 25.51 -6.98
CA ASN A 142 4.97 25.25 -6.60
C ASN A 142 5.39 26.26 -5.53
N ALA A 143 4.92 26.04 -4.29
CA ALA A 143 5.11 26.98 -3.19
C ALA A 143 6.58 27.19 -2.80
N LEU A 144 7.47 26.25 -3.15
CA LEU A 144 8.89 26.32 -2.86
C LEU A 144 9.72 26.80 -4.06
N ASP A 145 9.07 27.13 -5.17
CA ASP A 145 9.74 27.49 -6.43
C ASP A 145 10.81 26.46 -6.84
N ALA A 146 10.50 25.17 -6.67
CA ALA A 146 11.41 24.08 -6.92
C ALA A 146 11.40 23.68 -8.39
N HIS A 147 12.49 23.96 -9.11
CA HIS A 147 12.61 23.69 -10.55
C HIS A 147 13.69 22.67 -10.92
N ARG A 148 14.46 22.20 -9.94
CA ARG A 148 15.49 21.18 -10.20
C ARG A 148 14.84 19.82 -10.48
N PRO A 149 15.29 19.08 -11.50
CA PRO A 149 14.83 17.72 -11.72
C PRO A 149 15.23 16.83 -10.55
N LEU A 150 14.45 15.76 -10.31
CA LEU A 150 14.82 14.75 -9.33
C LEU A 150 16.16 14.10 -9.72
N PRO A 151 17.09 13.94 -8.78
CA PRO A 151 18.34 13.24 -9.03
C PRO A 151 18.09 11.79 -9.46
N ALA A 152 18.95 11.25 -10.35
CA ALA A 152 18.81 9.89 -10.87
C ALA A 152 18.79 8.80 -9.78
N TRP A 153 19.47 9.04 -8.65
CA TRP A 153 19.50 8.12 -7.52
C TRP A 153 18.11 7.93 -6.84
N TYR A 154 17.17 8.83 -7.05
CA TYR A 154 15.79 8.66 -6.58
C TYR A 154 15.12 7.43 -7.20
N TRP A 155 15.52 7.09 -8.41
CA TRP A 155 14.97 5.94 -9.14
C TRP A 155 15.80 4.66 -8.93
N SER A 156 17.10 4.81 -8.73
CA SER A 156 18.02 3.67 -8.65
C SER A 156 18.41 3.28 -7.23
N GLY A 157 18.17 4.14 -6.24
CA GLY A 157 18.68 3.94 -4.88
C GLY A 157 20.20 4.12 -4.73
N THR A 158 20.90 4.49 -5.82
CA THR A 158 22.36 4.62 -5.82
C THR A 158 22.80 5.92 -5.17
N THR A 159 22.80 5.95 -3.85
CA THR A 159 23.19 7.12 -3.04
C THR A 159 24.07 6.69 -1.87
N LYS A 160 24.95 7.61 -1.43
CA LYS A 160 25.77 7.43 -0.23
C LYS A 160 24.97 7.65 1.07
N MET A 161 23.79 8.27 1.01
CA MET A 161 22.92 8.49 2.15
C MET A 161 22.21 7.18 2.52
N ALA A 162 22.64 6.55 3.61
CA ALA A 162 22.17 5.22 4.01
C ALA A 162 20.63 5.16 4.23
N CYS A 163 20.06 6.20 4.85
CA CYS A 163 18.61 6.29 5.09
C CYS A 163 17.81 6.31 3.78
N LEU A 164 18.22 7.09 2.79
CA LEU A 164 17.53 7.16 1.49
C LEU A 164 17.71 5.87 0.69
N ARG A 165 18.92 5.30 0.71
CA ARG A 165 19.17 4.02 0.06
C ARG A 165 18.30 2.91 0.65
N HIS A 166 18.14 2.88 1.97
CA HIS A 166 17.28 1.89 2.63
C HIS A 166 15.81 2.07 2.25
N ALA A 167 15.28 3.29 2.35
CA ALA A 167 13.88 3.58 2.02
C ALA A 167 13.54 3.32 0.54
N ILE A 168 14.42 3.75 -0.38
CA ILE A 168 14.24 3.51 -1.81
C ILE A 168 14.37 2.01 -2.11
N GLY A 169 15.34 1.33 -1.48
CA GLY A 169 15.53 -0.11 -1.60
C GLY A 169 14.28 -0.88 -1.21
N GLN A 170 13.64 -0.53 -0.09
CA GLN A 170 12.38 -1.15 0.32
C GLN A 170 11.31 -1.01 -0.77
N SER A 171 11.14 0.19 -1.34
CA SER A 171 10.17 0.40 -2.42
C SER A 171 10.50 -0.41 -3.68
N LEU A 172 11.78 -0.53 -4.03
CA LEU A 172 12.21 -1.32 -5.19
C LEU A 172 12.00 -2.81 -5.00
N ASP A 173 12.24 -3.31 -3.77
CA ASP A 173 12.14 -4.74 -3.45
C ASP A 173 10.69 -5.20 -3.26
N THR A 174 9.83 -4.34 -2.73
CA THR A 174 8.47 -4.70 -2.30
C THR A 174 7.36 -4.02 -3.10
N ALA A 175 7.69 -3.02 -3.93
CA ALA A 175 6.74 -2.09 -4.54
C ALA A 175 5.88 -1.34 -3.51
N TYR A 176 6.39 -1.17 -2.28
CA TYR A 176 5.71 -0.51 -1.17
C TYR A 176 6.71 0.22 -0.26
N ALA A 177 6.28 1.39 0.24
CA ALA A 177 7.06 2.19 1.19
C ALA A 177 6.17 2.71 2.30
#